data_ed9699676c03f9adf2819b4921b07638
#
_entry.id   ed9699676c03f9adf2819b4921b07638
#
_cell.length_a   1.000
_cell.length_b   1.000
_cell.length_c   1.000
_cell.angle_alpha   90.00
_cell.angle_beta   90.00
_cell.angle_gamma   90.00
#
_symmetry.space_group_name_H-M   'P 1'
#
loop_
_entity.id
_entity.type
_entity.pdbx_description
1 polymer ?
#
loop_
_entity_poly.entity_id
_entity_poly.type
_entity_poly.pdbx_seq_one_letter_code
_entity_poly.pdbx_strand_id
1 'polypeptide(L)'
;MGVAATIPEPLLKQVVSVFGPRRVILFGSRARGDARTDSDFDLVVVLDDDVPNERLSSKRRYEAHRGFPAPVDIIPCREGVLKERARAIGSFAHTVLTEGVVVYERS
;
A
#
# COMPACT_ATOMS: atom_id res chain seq x y z
N MET A 1 -0.05 -22.46 12.14
CA MET A 1 -0.52 -21.10 12.32
C MET A 1 0.33 -20.13 11.49
N GLY A 2 -0.32 -19.35 10.68
CA GLY A 2 0.41 -18.38 9.85
C GLY A 2 0.82 -17.15 10.65
N VAL A 3 1.92 -16.53 10.21
CA VAL A 3 2.33 -15.24 10.74
C VAL A 3 1.56 -14.15 9.99
N ALA A 4 1.03 -13.18 10.72
CA ALA A 4 0.34 -12.06 10.09
C ALA A 4 1.31 -11.32 9.17
N ALA A 5 0.87 -11.00 7.94
CA ALA A 5 1.68 -10.25 7.00
C ALA A 5 1.88 -8.83 7.55
N THR A 6 3.13 -8.40 7.63
CA THR A 6 3.46 -7.08 8.16
C THR A 6 4.56 -6.45 7.31
N ILE A 7 4.79 -5.16 7.54
CA ILE A 7 5.92 -4.46 6.95
C ILE A 7 6.79 -3.88 8.07
N PRO A 8 8.09 -3.64 7.80
CA PRO A 8 8.96 -3.03 8.81
C PRO A 8 8.40 -1.71 9.30
N GLU A 9 8.45 -1.50 10.61
CA GLU A 9 7.91 -0.30 11.23
C GLU A 9 8.50 1.00 10.67
N PRO A 10 9.82 1.08 10.42
CA PRO A 10 10.38 2.30 9.83
C PRO A 10 9.78 2.65 8.46
N LEU A 11 9.51 1.63 7.63
CA LEU A 11 8.86 1.84 6.33
C LEU A 11 7.43 2.34 6.53
N LEU A 12 6.67 1.69 7.41
CA LEU A 12 5.29 2.09 7.66
C LEU A 12 5.22 3.52 8.18
N LYS A 13 6.08 3.89 9.12
CA LYS A 13 6.11 5.25 9.67
C LYS A 13 6.40 6.28 8.59
N GLN A 14 7.32 5.97 7.69
CA GLN A 14 7.68 6.88 6.60
C GLN A 14 6.51 7.06 5.62
N VAL A 15 5.87 5.97 5.24
CA VAL A 15 4.70 6.00 4.35
C VAL A 15 3.57 6.82 4.97
N VAL A 16 3.27 6.58 6.24
CA VAL A 16 2.22 7.31 6.94
C VAL A 16 2.55 8.80 7.05
N SER A 17 3.81 9.12 7.34
CA SER A 17 4.25 10.51 7.46
C SER A 17 4.12 11.27 6.12
N VAL A 18 4.49 10.62 5.02
CA VAL A 18 4.48 11.27 3.70
C VAL A 18 3.07 11.43 3.15
N PHE A 19 2.22 10.41 3.32
CA PHE A 19 0.91 10.39 2.68
C PHE A 19 -0.26 10.75 3.60
N GLY A 20 -0.17 10.53 4.91
CA GLY A 20 -1.32 10.68 5.80
C GLY A 20 -2.50 9.83 5.36
N PRO A 21 -2.32 8.53 5.12
CA PRO A 21 -3.34 7.72 4.46
C PRO A 21 -4.46 7.29 5.40
N ARG A 22 -5.58 6.88 4.81
CA ARG A 22 -6.65 6.21 5.54
C ARG A 22 -6.24 4.79 5.90
N ARG A 23 -5.57 4.10 4.97
CA ARG A 23 -5.04 2.75 5.21
C ARG A 23 -3.89 2.47 4.26
N VAL A 24 -3.10 1.47 4.63
CA VAL A 24 -2.03 0.93 3.78
C VAL A 24 -2.28 -0.55 3.65
N ILE A 25 -2.30 -1.05 2.42
CA ILE A 25 -2.59 -2.45 2.11
C ILE A 25 -1.35 -3.08 1.49
N LEU A 26 -0.85 -4.13 2.13
CA LEU A 26 0.24 -4.95 1.58
C LEU A 26 -0.37 -5.99 0.64
N PHE A 27 0.20 -6.11 -0.57
CA PHE A 27 -0.27 -7.12 -1.51
C PHE A 27 0.93 -7.84 -2.15
N GLY A 28 0.67 -8.73 -3.11
CA GLY A 28 1.74 -9.47 -3.76
C GLY A 28 2.28 -10.60 -2.90
N SER A 29 3.52 -11.04 -3.19
CA SER A 29 4.09 -12.22 -2.55
C SER A 29 4.22 -12.11 -1.05
N ARG A 30 4.52 -10.91 -0.53
CA ARG A 30 4.66 -10.73 0.93
C ARG A 30 3.31 -10.84 1.64
N ALA A 31 2.23 -10.45 0.99
CA ALA A 31 0.89 -10.62 1.56
C ALA A 31 0.47 -12.09 1.56
N ARG A 32 0.88 -12.84 0.54
CA ARG A 32 0.56 -14.27 0.43
C ARG A 32 1.43 -15.16 1.32
N GLY A 33 2.55 -14.63 1.84
CA GLY A 33 3.46 -15.40 2.67
C GLY A 33 4.46 -16.24 1.89
N ASP A 34 4.56 -16.07 0.56
CA ASP A 34 5.50 -16.81 -0.28
C ASP A 34 6.68 -15.95 -0.73
N ALA A 35 6.89 -14.82 -0.06
CA ALA A 35 7.97 -13.90 -0.37
C ALA A 35 9.34 -14.47 0.00
N ARG A 36 10.34 -14.12 -0.80
CA ARG A 36 11.74 -14.33 -0.46
C ARG A 36 12.28 -13.09 0.25
N THR A 37 13.48 -13.18 0.82
CA THR A 37 14.08 -12.05 1.53
C THR A 37 14.31 -10.84 0.63
N ASP A 38 14.46 -11.04 -0.68
CA ASP A 38 14.67 -9.98 -1.65
C ASP A 38 13.39 -9.57 -2.40
N SER A 39 12.23 -10.09 -1.98
CA SER A 39 10.96 -9.72 -2.61
C SER A 39 10.61 -8.27 -2.33
N ASP A 40 9.98 -7.62 -3.33
CA ASP A 40 9.50 -6.25 -3.19
C ASP A 40 8.40 -6.15 -2.14
N PHE A 41 8.33 -5.00 -1.50
CA PHE A 41 7.14 -4.64 -0.72
C PHE A 41 6.18 -3.91 -1.65
N ASP A 42 5.01 -4.48 -1.89
CA ASP A 42 4.00 -3.89 -2.76
C ASP A 42 2.90 -3.31 -1.88
N LEU A 43 2.77 -1.98 -1.90
CA LEU A 43 1.85 -1.26 -1.03
C LEU A 43 0.86 -0.44 -1.84
N VAL A 44 -0.43 -0.60 -1.52
CA VAL A 44 -1.46 0.34 -1.95
C VAL A 44 -1.72 1.29 -0.80
N VAL A 45 -1.53 2.58 -1.05
CA VAL A 45 -1.71 3.63 -0.05
C VAL A 45 -3.03 4.32 -0.35
N VAL A 46 -4.03 4.09 0.50
CA VAL A 46 -5.39 4.57 0.28
C VAL A 46 -5.56 5.93 0.95
N LEU A 47 -5.89 6.94 0.15
CA LEU A 47 -6.03 8.32 0.59
C LEU A 47 -7.49 8.75 0.63
N ASP A 48 -7.76 9.85 1.33
CA ASP A 48 -9.09 10.48 1.33
C ASP A 48 -9.44 10.96 -0.07
N ASP A 49 -10.73 11.03 -0.37
CA ASP A 49 -11.21 11.41 -1.71
C ASP A 49 -10.91 12.86 -2.06
N ASP A 50 -10.78 13.73 -1.05
CA ASP A 50 -10.60 15.16 -1.25
C ASP A 50 -9.15 15.62 -1.32
N VAL A 51 -8.18 14.69 -1.30
CA VAL A 51 -6.77 15.09 -1.39
C VAL A 51 -6.45 15.65 -2.77
N PRO A 52 -5.56 16.64 -2.86
CA PRO A 52 -5.14 17.16 -4.18
C PRO A 52 -4.29 16.15 -4.92
N ASN A 53 -4.21 16.31 -6.25
CA ASN A 53 -3.46 15.39 -7.12
C ASN A 53 -1.99 15.28 -6.73
N GLU A 54 -1.41 16.32 -6.15
CA GLU A 54 -0.02 16.32 -5.71
C GLU A 54 0.28 15.19 -4.72
N ARG A 55 -0.74 14.78 -3.96
CA ARG A 55 -0.60 13.70 -2.98
C ARG A 55 -0.41 12.33 -3.64
N LEU A 56 -0.69 12.22 -4.95
CA LEU A 56 -0.50 10.99 -5.71
C LEU A 56 0.74 11.06 -6.61
N SER A 57 1.61 12.06 -6.41
CA SER A 57 2.74 12.32 -7.30
C SER A 57 3.87 11.31 -7.14
N SER A 58 4.71 11.22 -8.18
CA SER A 58 5.91 10.39 -8.15
C SER A 58 6.88 10.84 -7.05
N LYS A 59 6.92 12.15 -6.78
CA LYS A 59 7.76 12.69 -5.72
C LYS A 59 7.35 12.14 -4.36
N ARG A 60 6.05 12.12 -4.06
CA ARG A 60 5.54 11.56 -2.81
C ARG A 60 5.85 10.08 -2.70
N ARG A 61 5.69 9.35 -3.79
CA ARG A 61 5.99 7.93 -3.81
C ARG A 61 7.45 7.67 -3.48
N TYR A 62 8.35 8.43 -4.09
CA TYR A 62 9.77 8.31 -3.82
C TYR A 62 10.09 8.64 -2.36
N GLU A 63 9.56 9.73 -1.84
CA GLU A 63 9.81 10.16 -0.47
C GLU A 63 9.35 9.13 0.56
N ALA A 64 8.30 8.39 0.23
CA ALA A 64 7.70 7.43 1.16
C ALA A 64 8.58 6.20 1.42
N HIS A 65 9.55 5.91 0.55
CA HIS A 65 10.45 4.77 0.76
C HIS A 65 11.93 5.15 0.65
N ARG A 66 12.22 6.44 0.52
CA ARG A 66 13.59 6.92 0.40
C ARG A 66 14.45 6.42 1.57
N GLY A 67 15.58 5.82 1.24
CA GLY A 67 16.51 5.33 2.25
C GLY A 67 16.19 3.95 2.79
N PHE A 68 15.04 3.38 2.42
CA PHE A 68 14.71 2.02 2.84
C PHE A 68 15.55 1.02 2.05
N PRO A 69 16.16 0.01 2.70
CA PRO A 69 17.17 -0.85 2.08
C PRO A 69 16.63 -1.99 1.22
N ALA A 70 15.35 -1.98 0.87
CA ALA A 70 14.75 -3.01 0.02
C ALA A 70 13.84 -2.35 -1.01
N PRO A 71 13.55 -3.02 -2.14
CA PRO A 71 12.62 -2.48 -3.13
C PRO A 71 11.22 -2.30 -2.57
N VAL A 72 10.61 -1.17 -2.85
CA VAL A 72 9.24 -0.85 -2.44
C VAL A 72 8.49 -0.27 -3.63
N ASP A 73 7.34 -0.85 -3.96
CA ASP A 73 6.46 -0.34 -4.98
C ASP A 73 5.23 0.25 -4.29
N ILE A 74 5.01 1.55 -4.47
CA ILE A 74 3.93 2.26 -3.80
C ILE A 74 2.94 2.75 -4.84
N ILE A 75 1.67 2.38 -4.65
CA ILE A 75 0.57 2.78 -5.52
C ILE A 75 -0.41 3.60 -4.69
N PRO A 76 -0.35 4.93 -4.74
CA PRO A 76 -1.33 5.76 -4.03
C PRO A 76 -2.62 5.85 -4.82
N CYS A 77 -3.75 5.84 -4.12
CA CYS A 77 -5.06 5.99 -4.77
C CYS A 77 -6.07 6.55 -3.77
N ARG A 78 -7.12 7.18 -4.29
CA ARG A 78 -8.23 7.65 -3.48
C ARG A 78 -9.15 6.49 -3.15
N GLU A 79 -9.74 6.52 -1.97
CA GLU A 79 -10.60 5.43 -1.50
C GLU A 79 -11.77 5.16 -2.45
N GLY A 80 -12.45 6.20 -2.90
CA GLY A 80 -13.59 6.05 -3.81
C GLY A 80 -13.20 5.43 -5.14
N VAL A 81 -12.04 5.80 -5.68
CA VAL A 81 -11.55 5.22 -6.93
C VAL A 81 -11.24 3.74 -6.75
N LEU A 82 -10.58 3.38 -5.65
CA LEU A 82 -10.25 1.99 -5.36
C LEU A 82 -11.53 1.14 -5.26
N LYS A 83 -12.52 1.61 -4.51
CA LYS A 83 -13.79 0.90 -4.35
C LYS A 83 -14.54 0.76 -5.66
N GLU A 84 -14.58 1.82 -6.46
CA GLU A 84 -15.28 1.79 -7.75
C GLU A 84 -14.63 0.79 -8.70
N ARG A 85 -13.31 0.83 -8.81
CA ARG A 85 -12.59 -0.09 -9.70
C ARG A 85 -12.67 -1.55 -9.24
N ALA A 86 -12.76 -1.76 -7.93
CA ALA A 86 -12.86 -3.11 -7.36
C ALA A 86 -14.17 -3.81 -7.69
N ARG A 87 -15.18 -3.07 -8.17
CA ARG A 87 -16.45 -3.67 -8.61
C ARG A 87 -16.27 -4.56 -9.84
N ALA A 88 -15.21 -4.32 -10.62
CA ALA A 88 -14.89 -5.19 -11.75
C ALA A 88 -14.10 -6.40 -11.23
N ILE A 89 -14.74 -7.57 -11.24
CA ILE A 89 -14.12 -8.81 -10.80
C ILE A 89 -12.91 -9.11 -11.68
N GLY A 90 -11.77 -9.44 -11.05
CA GLY A 90 -10.53 -9.70 -11.75
C GLY A 90 -9.68 -8.47 -12.01
N SER A 91 -10.16 -7.27 -11.66
CA SER A 91 -9.35 -6.06 -11.77
C SER A 91 -8.26 -6.05 -10.69
N PHE A 92 -7.23 -5.22 -10.91
CA PHE A 92 -6.18 -5.04 -9.90
C PHE A 92 -6.77 -4.59 -8.55
N ALA A 93 -7.71 -3.63 -8.59
CA ALA A 93 -8.33 -3.13 -7.37
C ALA A 93 -9.12 -4.23 -6.65
N HIS A 94 -9.82 -5.07 -7.39
CA HIS A 94 -10.54 -6.20 -6.80
C HIS A 94 -9.56 -7.17 -6.11
N THR A 95 -8.45 -7.49 -6.78
CA THR A 95 -7.43 -8.36 -6.23
C THR A 95 -6.83 -7.79 -4.95
N VAL A 96 -6.52 -6.48 -4.94
CA VAL A 96 -5.98 -5.82 -3.76
C VAL A 96 -6.93 -5.92 -2.57
N LEU A 97 -8.23 -5.68 -2.80
CA LEU A 97 -9.20 -5.71 -1.70
C LEU A 97 -9.53 -7.10 -1.20
N THR A 98 -9.40 -8.13 -2.05
CA THR A 98 -9.71 -9.51 -1.67
C THR A 98 -8.49 -10.27 -1.14
N GLU A 99 -7.29 -9.99 -1.65
CA GLU A 99 -6.08 -10.74 -1.30
C GLU A 99 -5.07 -9.92 -0.49
N GLY A 100 -5.20 -8.61 -0.48
CA GLY A 100 -4.29 -7.75 0.26
C GLY A 100 -4.52 -7.84 1.76
N VAL A 101 -3.50 -7.43 2.52
CA VAL A 101 -3.55 -7.39 3.98
C VAL A 101 -3.41 -5.94 4.43
N VAL A 102 -4.39 -5.47 5.20
CA VAL A 102 -4.33 -4.11 5.77
C VAL A 102 -3.28 -4.11 6.87
N VAL A 103 -2.19 -3.36 6.67
CA VAL A 103 -1.11 -3.25 7.65
C VAL A 103 -1.19 -1.95 8.46
N TYR A 104 -2.04 -1.02 8.04
CA TYR A 104 -2.29 0.23 8.77
C TYR A 104 -3.68 0.73 8.44
N GLU A 105 -4.39 1.18 9.45
CA GLU A 105 -5.69 1.81 9.27
C GLU A 105 -5.81 2.97 10.26
N ARG A 106 -6.17 4.14 9.74
CA ARG A 106 -6.38 5.33 10.56
C ARG A 106 -7.70 5.19 11.30
N SER A 107 -7.66 5.49 12.57
CA SER A 107 -8.87 5.44 13.41
C SER A 107 -9.79 6.63 13.20
#